data_0c9f39ac7958763214b6908cfa29f5a0
#
_entry.id   0c9f39ac7958763214b6908cfa29f5a0
#
_cell.length_a   1.000
_cell.length_b   1.000
_cell.length_c   1.000
_cell.angle_alpha   90.00
_cell.angle_beta   90.00
_cell.angle_gamma   90.00
#
_symmetry.space_group_name_H-M   'P 1'
#
loop_
_entity.id
_entity.type
_entity.pdbx_description
1 polymer ?
#
loop_
_entity_poly.entity_id
_entity_poly.type
_entity_poly.pdbx_seq_one_letter_code
_entity_poly.pdbx_strand_id
1 'polypeptide(L)'
;VYPWQYDIRTHSFHFSGALLDYFGLPGKQTILRKELELFIHADDLEEAHRHFTAIFKGEEMDTRMSFRMRSGEGKYEWWEFRSASYNGLDSEAPYMVLGVCQSIQRYKTTEEELIAARDKALQADTLKSAFLANMSHEIRTPLNSIVGFSDLLKDIDAFSPEEVKQFVDTINTNCTLLLALINDILD
;
A
#
# COMPACT_ATOMS: atom_id res chain seq x y z
N VAL A 1 -8.75 -12.50 -19.49
CA VAL A 1 -8.45 -13.87 -19.00
C VAL A 1 -8.12 -14.72 -20.21
N TYR A 2 -7.00 -15.43 -20.18
CA TYR A 2 -6.49 -16.24 -21.28
C TYR A 2 -6.35 -17.69 -20.81
N PRO A 3 -6.97 -18.65 -21.51
CA PRO A 3 -6.75 -20.07 -21.25
C PRO A 3 -5.37 -20.50 -21.71
N TRP A 4 -4.82 -21.46 -21.00
CA TRP A 4 -3.57 -22.12 -21.33
C TRP A 4 -3.60 -23.60 -20.93
N GLN A 5 -2.75 -24.39 -21.56
CA GLN A 5 -2.50 -25.76 -21.19
C GLN A 5 -1.00 -26.08 -21.25
N TYR A 6 -0.58 -27.02 -20.43
CA TYR A 6 0.79 -27.55 -20.44
C TYR A 6 0.75 -29.07 -20.61
N ASP A 7 1.42 -29.55 -21.63
CA ASP A 7 1.62 -30.99 -21.81
C ASP A 7 2.92 -31.41 -21.11
N ILE A 8 2.77 -32.26 -20.07
CA ILE A 8 3.87 -32.71 -19.23
C ILE A 8 4.86 -33.58 -20.01
N ARG A 9 4.41 -34.31 -21.03
CA ARG A 9 5.25 -35.22 -21.84
C ARG A 9 6.16 -34.48 -22.81
N THR A 10 5.65 -33.39 -23.40
CA THR A 10 6.39 -32.59 -24.38
C THR A 10 7.06 -31.39 -23.76
N HIS A 11 6.79 -31.11 -22.47
CA HIS A 11 7.26 -29.91 -21.73
C HIS A 11 6.94 -28.59 -22.43
N SER A 12 5.74 -28.51 -23.02
CA SER A 12 5.30 -27.36 -23.82
C SER A 12 4.01 -26.75 -23.30
N PHE A 13 3.95 -25.43 -23.33
CA PHE A 13 2.77 -24.62 -23.07
C PHE A 13 2.05 -24.29 -24.35
N HIS A 14 0.74 -24.39 -24.34
CA HIS A 14 -0.15 -23.88 -25.36
C HIS A 14 -0.92 -22.69 -24.81
N PHE A 15 -0.71 -21.53 -25.36
CA PHE A 15 -1.38 -20.29 -25.01
C PHE A 15 -2.32 -19.85 -26.15
N SER A 16 -3.30 -19.00 -25.80
CA SER A 16 -4.08 -18.34 -26.83
C SER A 16 -3.22 -17.42 -27.70
N GLY A 17 -3.54 -17.29 -28.99
CA GLY A 17 -2.79 -16.42 -29.91
C GLY A 17 -2.67 -14.99 -29.41
N ALA A 18 -3.74 -14.43 -28.85
CA ALA A 18 -3.73 -13.08 -28.27
C ALA A 18 -2.72 -12.92 -27.12
N LEU A 19 -2.49 -13.95 -26.31
CA LEU A 19 -1.48 -13.91 -25.25
C LEU A 19 -0.07 -14.01 -25.81
N LEU A 20 0.12 -14.82 -26.84
CA LEU A 20 1.41 -14.94 -27.55
C LEU A 20 1.78 -13.63 -28.26
N ASP A 21 0.81 -12.97 -28.87
CA ASP A 21 1.00 -11.63 -29.47
C ASP A 21 1.42 -10.61 -28.42
N TYR A 22 0.78 -10.64 -27.23
CA TYR A 22 1.15 -9.79 -26.11
C TYR A 22 2.61 -10.01 -25.65
N PHE A 23 3.10 -11.25 -25.67
CA PHE A 23 4.51 -11.55 -25.35
C PHE A 23 5.48 -11.30 -26.51
N GLY A 24 5.00 -10.79 -27.64
CA GLY A 24 5.83 -10.55 -28.82
C GLY A 24 6.23 -11.83 -29.57
N LEU A 25 5.40 -12.84 -29.52
CA LEU A 25 5.58 -14.15 -30.16
C LEU A 25 4.48 -14.45 -31.20
N PRO A 26 4.21 -13.55 -32.16
CA PRO A 26 3.14 -13.74 -33.13
C PRO A 26 3.38 -15.00 -33.98
N GLY A 27 2.32 -15.74 -34.22
CA GLY A 27 2.36 -16.97 -35.05
C GLY A 27 2.92 -18.22 -34.37
N LYS A 28 3.44 -18.11 -33.12
CA LYS A 28 3.72 -19.31 -32.31
C LYS A 28 2.40 -19.95 -31.86
N GLN A 29 2.41 -21.24 -31.67
CA GLN A 29 1.29 -21.99 -31.08
C GLN A 29 1.67 -22.58 -29.72
N THR A 30 2.95 -22.83 -29.53
CA THR A 30 3.50 -23.44 -28.32
C THR A 30 4.78 -22.74 -27.88
N ILE A 31 5.02 -22.75 -26.58
CA ILE A 31 6.26 -22.26 -25.95
C ILE A 31 6.81 -23.38 -25.08
N LEU A 32 8.10 -23.69 -25.22
CA LEU A 32 8.75 -24.57 -24.26
C LEU A 32 8.86 -23.93 -22.87
N ARG A 33 8.84 -24.75 -21.82
CA ARG A 33 9.00 -24.28 -20.44
C ARG A 33 10.20 -23.34 -20.28
N LYS A 34 11.36 -23.72 -20.82
CA LYS A 34 12.58 -22.90 -20.76
C LYS A 34 12.45 -21.55 -21.48
N GLU A 35 11.64 -21.47 -22.51
CA GLU A 35 11.37 -20.21 -23.20
C GLU A 35 10.44 -19.33 -22.37
N LEU A 36 9.44 -19.90 -21.69
CA LEU A 36 8.55 -19.14 -20.79
C LEU A 36 9.30 -18.51 -19.63
N GLU A 37 10.27 -19.22 -19.06
CA GLU A 37 11.10 -18.74 -17.96
C GLU A 37 11.85 -17.44 -18.31
N LEU A 38 12.17 -17.19 -19.59
CA LEU A 38 12.81 -15.94 -20.05
C LEU A 38 11.90 -14.71 -19.96
N PHE A 39 10.60 -14.91 -19.82
CA PHE A 39 9.64 -13.83 -19.65
C PHE A 39 9.35 -13.51 -18.17
N ILE A 40 9.69 -14.40 -17.25
CA ILE A 40 9.49 -14.22 -15.81
C ILE A 40 10.58 -13.30 -15.25
N HIS A 41 10.21 -12.40 -14.34
CA HIS A 41 11.18 -11.55 -13.65
C HIS A 41 12.14 -12.39 -12.80
N ALA A 42 13.41 -11.99 -12.76
CA ALA A 42 14.46 -12.78 -12.10
C ALA A 42 14.14 -13.09 -10.63
N ASP A 43 13.60 -12.12 -9.88
CA ASP A 43 13.25 -12.32 -8.46
C ASP A 43 12.12 -13.33 -8.26
N ASP A 44 11.24 -13.51 -9.27
CA ASP A 44 10.05 -14.35 -9.16
C ASP A 44 10.31 -15.77 -9.72
N LEU A 45 11.44 -15.96 -10.39
CA LEU A 45 11.74 -17.18 -11.15
C LEU A 45 11.83 -18.44 -10.26
N GLU A 46 12.47 -18.33 -9.10
CA GLU A 46 12.64 -19.45 -8.18
C GLU A 46 11.30 -19.92 -7.61
N GLU A 47 10.43 -19.00 -7.22
CA GLU A 47 9.11 -19.30 -6.71
C GLU A 47 8.22 -19.90 -7.80
N ALA A 48 8.21 -19.31 -9.00
CA ALA A 48 7.49 -19.84 -10.15
C ALA A 48 7.95 -21.26 -10.50
N HIS A 49 9.26 -21.53 -10.48
CA HIS A 49 9.84 -22.83 -10.78
C HIS A 49 9.41 -23.90 -9.76
N ARG A 50 9.43 -23.59 -8.48
CA ARG A 50 8.99 -24.47 -7.40
C ARG A 50 7.52 -24.85 -7.57
N HIS A 51 6.69 -23.85 -7.83
CA HIS A 51 5.26 -24.00 -8.00
C HIS A 51 4.88 -24.84 -9.23
N PHE A 52 5.44 -24.51 -10.39
CA PHE A 52 5.27 -25.33 -11.60
C PHE A 52 5.71 -26.77 -11.37
N THR A 53 6.79 -26.99 -10.64
CA THR A 53 7.30 -28.34 -10.37
C THR A 53 6.34 -29.14 -9.50
N ALA A 54 5.74 -28.54 -8.48
CA ALA A 54 4.76 -29.18 -7.61
C ALA A 54 3.50 -29.61 -8.39
N ILE A 55 2.98 -28.73 -9.25
CA ILE A 55 1.83 -29.06 -10.11
C ILE A 55 2.16 -30.19 -11.08
N PHE A 56 3.32 -30.15 -11.73
CA PHE A 56 3.71 -31.14 -12.73
C PHE A 56 3.95 -32.52 -12.11
N LYS A 57 4.28 -32.59 -10.82
CA LYS A 57 4.38 -33.85 -10.09
C LYS A 57 3.03 -34.33 -9.54
N GLY A 58 1.98 -33.52 -9.65
CA GLY A 58 0.67 -33.81 -9.07
C GLY A 58 0.64 -33.66 -7.55
N GLU A 59 1.62 -32.98 -6.95
CA GLU A 59 1.68 -32.68 -5.51
C GLU A 59 0.62 -31.64 -5.12
N GLU A 60 0.27 -30.73 -6.06
CA GLU A 60 -0.78 -29.74 -5.91
C GLU A 60 -1.78 -29.87 -7.06
N MET A 61 -3.07 -29.99 -6.74
CA MET A 61 -4.14 -30.24 -7.72
C MET A 61 -4.78 -28.95 -8.24
N ASP A 62 -4.85 -27.91 -7.43
CA ASP A 62 -5.43 -26.60 -7.77
C ASP A 62 -4.55 -25.51 -7.15
N THR A 63 -4.00 -24.64 -7.99
CA THR A 63 -3.05 -23.65 -7.51
C THR A 63 -3.30 -22.29 -8.11
N ARG A 64 -2.94 -21.28 -7.33
CA ARG A 64 -2.94 -19.87 -7.71
C ARG A 64 -1.57 -19.26 -7.41
N MET A 65 -0.96 -18.68 -8.43
CA MET A 65 0.32 -18.00 -8.31
C MET A 65 0.29 -16.67 -9.07
N SER A 66 1.12 -15.73 -8.62
CA SER A 66 1.28 -14.44 -9.27
C SER A 66 2.75 -14.11 -9.40
N PHE A 67 3.18 -13.72 -10.57
CA PHE A 67 4.55 -13.30 -10.85
C PHE A 67 4.58 -12.26 -11.97
N ARG A 68 5.70 -11.54 -12.05
CA ARG A 68 5.91 -10.52 -13.08
C ARG A 68 6.35 -11.18 -14.38
N MET A 69 5.65 -10.87 -15.47
CA MET A 69 6.02 -11.32 -16.82
C MET A 69 6.32 -10.14 -17.73
N ARG A 70 7.31 -10.29 -18.55
CA ARG A 70 7.75 -9.29 -19.53
C ARG A 70 6.90 -9.36 -20.79
N SER A 71 6.27 -8.25 -21.17
CA SER A 71 5.58 -8.09 -22.46
C SER A 71 6.55 -8.06 -23.65
N GLY A 72 6.04 -8.16 -24.87
CA GLY A 72 6.82 -7.98 -26.09
C GLY A 72 7.48 -6.59 -26.22
N GLU A 73 6.96 -5.57 -25.50
CA GLU A 73 7.55 -4.23 -25.40
C GLU A 73 8.66 -4.14 -24.35
N GLY A 74 8.95 -5.21 -23.64
CA GLY A 74 9.99 -5.25 -22.61
C GLY A 74 9.56 -4.77 -21.22
N LYS A 75 8.29 -4.44 -21.00
CA LYS A 75 7.75 -4.03 -19.70
C LYS A 75 7.34 -5.24 -18.87
N TYR A 76 7.62 -5.21 -17.57
CA TYR A 76 7.12 -6.21 -16.63
C TYR A 76 5.76 -5.82 -16.09
N GLU A 77 4.82 -6.77 -16.09
CA GLU A 77 3.49 -6.64 -15.54
C GLU A 77 3.18 -7.83 -14.64
N TRP A 78 2.35 -7.63 -13.63
CA TRP A 78 1.87 -8.68 -12.76
C TRP A 78 0.81 -9.52 -13.45
N TRP A 79 1.05 -10.83 -13.44
CA TRP A 79 0.13 -11.84 -13.96
C TRP A 79 -0.25 -12.83 -12.89
N GLU A 80 -1.50 -13.23 -12.87
CA GLU A 80 -2.02 -14.32 -12.05
C GLU A 80 -2.27 -15.53 -12.94
N PHE A 81 -1.79 -16.69 -12.48
CA PHE A 81 -2.03 -17.99 -13.07
C PHE A 81 -2.84 -18.83 -12.12
N ARG A 82 -3.89 -19.46 -12.62
CA ARG A 82 -4.67 -20.48 -11.92
C ARG A 82 -4.59 -21.73 -12.75
N SER A 83 -4.31 -22.86 -12.12
CA SER A 83 -4.09 -24.12 -12.80
C SER A 83 -4.64 -25.29 -12.00
N ALA A 84 -5.07 -26.30 -12.72
CA ALA A 84 -5.46 -27.60 -12.20
C ALA A 84 -4.79 -28.70 -13.01
N SER A 85 -4.25 -29.71 -12.34
CA SER A 85 -3.71 -30.89 -13.02
C SER A 85 -4.84 -31.81 -13.45
N TYR A 86 -4.68 -32.45 -14.60
CA TYR A 86 -5.63 -33.39 -15.15
C TYR A 86 -4.98 -34.75 -15.38
N ASN A 87 -5.59 -35.79 -14.77
CA ASN A 87 -5.21 -37.18 -14.96
C ASN A 87 -6.09 -37.81 -16.04
N GLY A 88 -5.52 -38.60 -16.92
CA GLY A 88 -6.31 -39.40 -17.84
C GLY A 88 -7.12 -40.48 -17.12
N LEU A 89 -8.15 -41.00 -17.80
CA LEU A 89 -9.06 -41.99 -17.23
C LEU A 89 -8.34 -43.27 -16.73
N ASP A 90 -7.15 -43.56 -17.25
CA ASP A 90 -6.37 -44.78 -16.96
C ASP A 90 -4.97 -44.46 -16.38
N SER A 91 -4.74 -43.25 -15.87
CA SER A 91 -3.41 -42.83 -15.38
C SER A 91 -3.47 -42.30 -13.97
N GLU A 92 -2.62 -42.80 -13.07
CA GLU A 92 -2.44 -42.30 -11.72
C GLU A 92 -1.65 -40.96 -11.68
N ALA A 93 -0.90 -40.66 -12.76
CA ALA A 93 -0.10 -39.44 -12.86
C ALA A 93 -0.75 -38.44 -13.83
N PRO A 94 -0.68 -37.15 -13.55
CA PRO A 94 -1.17 -36.13 -14.45
C PRO A 94 -0.34 -36.11 -15.75
N TYR A 95 -1.00 -35.97 -16.87
CA TYR A 95 -0.33 -35.78 -18.14
C TYR A 95 -0.50 -34.39 -18.74
N MET A 96 -1.45 -33.63 -18.22
CA MET A 96 -1.77 -32.28 -18.65
C MET A 96 -2.11 -31.39 -17.48
N VAL A 97 -1.72 -30.13 -17.54
CA VAL A 97 -2.16 -29.08 -16.65
C VAL A 97 -2.98 -28.10 -17.48
N LEU A 98 -4.17 -27.76 -17.00
CA LEU A 98 -5.06 -26.77 -17.59
C LEU A 98 -5.12 -25.55 -16.69
N GLY A 99 -5.22 -24.37 -17.28
CA GLY A 99 -5.32 -23.17 -16.48
C GLY A 99 -5.82 -21.96 -17.25
N VAL A 100 -5.94 -20.90 -16.49
CA VAL A 100 -6.20 -19.55 -17.00
C VAL A 100 -5.18 -18.58 -16.41
N CYS A 101 -4.84 -17.55 -17.17
CA CYS A 101 -4.03 -16.45 -16.67
C CYS A 101 -4.65 -15.11 -17.04
N GLN A 102 -4.33 -14.11 -16.25
CA GLN A 102 -4.78 -12.73 -16.46
C GLN A 102 -3.76 -11.74 -15.93
N SER A 103 -3.67 -10.59 -16.59
CA SER A 103 -2.93 -9.46 -16.01
C SER A 103 -3.70 -8.92 -14.78
N ILE A 104 -2.99 -8.76 -13.68
CA ILE A 104 -3.48 -8.14 -12.45
C ILE A 104 -2.75 -6.81 -12.18
N GLN A 105 -2.08 -6.26 -13.19
CA GLN A 105 -1.31 -5.03 -13.07
C GLN A 105 -2.17 -3.87 -12.56
N ARG A 106 -3.36 -3.71 -13.12
CA ARG A 106 -4.29 -2.65 -12.67
C ARG A 106 -4.65 -2.78 -11.20
N TYR A 107 -4.87 -4.02 -10.74
CA TYR A 107 -5.17 -4.27 -9.32
C TYR A 107 -4.00 -3.89 -8.44
N LYS A 108 -2.77 -4.30 -8.80
CA LYS A 108 -1.55 -3.97 -8.06
C LYS A 108 -1.30 -2.47 -7.99
N THR A 109 -1.45 -1.76 -9.11
CA THR A 109 -1.31 -0.29 -9.14
C THR A 109 -2.33 0.40 -8.24
N THR A 110 -3.62 -0.01 -8.30
CA THR A 110 -4.67 0.56 -7.44
C THR A 110 -4.41 0.26 -5.96
N GLU A 111 -3.92 -0.94 -5.62
CA GLU A 111 -3.55 -1.32 -4.25
C GLU A 111 -2.42 -0.41 -3.72
N GLU A 112 -1.37 -0.19 -4.51
CA GLU A 112 -0.26 0.69 -4.16
C GLU A 112 -0.71 2.15 -3.97
N GLU A 113 -1.55 2.68 -4.87
CA GLU A 113 -2.12 4.02 -4.77
C GLU A 113 -2.97 4.17 -3.49
N LEU A 114 -3.78 3.16 -3.16
CA LEU A 114 -4.61 3.17 -1.96
C LEU A 114 -3.78 3.16 -0.69
N ILE A 115 -2.72 2.35 -0.63
CA ILE A 115 -1.78 2.31 0.49
C ILE A 115 -1.12 3.67 0.66
N ALA A 116 -0.60 4.26 -0.41
CA ALA A 116 0.04 5.58 -0.37
C ALA A 116 -0.92 6.69 0.09
N ALA A 117 -2.17 6.67 -0.39
CA ALA A 117 -3.20 7.63 0.02
C ALA A 117 -3.57 7.47 1.51
N ARG A 118 -3.71 6.23 1.98
CA ARG A 118 -3.96 5.92 3.39
C ARG A 118 -2.84 6.44 4.29
N ASP A 119 -1.61 6.16 3.94
CA ASP A 119 -0.45 6.55 4.74
C ASP A 119 -0.31 8.08 4.82
N LYS A 120 -0.57 8.77 3.71
CA LYS A 120 -0.64 10.23 3.68
C LYS A 120 -1.74 10.79 4.58
N ALA A 121 -2.92 10.17 4.58
CA ALA A 121 -4.04 10.57 5.43
C ALA A 121 -3.72 10.37 6.92
N LEU A 122 -3.10 9.25 7.30
CA LEU A 122 -2.67 8.97 8.68
C LEU A 122 -1.61 9.97 9.16
N GLN A 123 -0.64 10.32 8.31
CA GLN A 123 0.36 11.35 8.64
C GLN A 123 -0.30 12.71 8.88
N ALA A 124 -1.24 13.12 8.03
CA ALA A 124 -1.96 14.38 8.19
C ALA A 124 -2.77 14.42 9.49
N ASP A 125 -3.44 13.31 9.85
CA ASP A 125 -4.21 13.20 11.09
C ASP A 125 -3.31 13.27 12.33
N THR A 126 -2.15 12.61 12.29
CA THR A 126 -1.15 12.66 13.36
C THR A 126 -0.62 14.07 13.56
N LEU A 127 -0.27 14.77 12.47
CA LEU A 127 0.19 16.16 12.51
C LEU A 127 -0.90 17.10 13.07
N LYS A 128 -2.15 16.93 12.62
CA LYS A 128 -3.29 17.69 13.12
C LYS A 128 -3.49 17.48 14.62
N SER A 129 -3.42 16.24 15.09
CA SER A 129 -3.58 15.91 16.52
C SER A 129 -2.47 16.52 17.37
N ALA A 130 -1.21 16.42 16.92
CA ALA A 130 -0.07 17.04 17.60
C ALA A 130 -0.18 18.57 17.62
N PHE A 131 -0.60 19.19 16.52
CA PHE A 131 -0.85 20.62 16.42
C PHE A 131 -1.90 21.06 17.43
N LEU A 132 -3.07 20.39 17.48
CA LEU A 132 -4.15 20.73 18.42
C LEU A 132 -3.72 20.56 19.89
N ALA A 133 -2.94 19.52 20.20
CA ALA A 133 -2.41 19.31 21.54
C ALA A 133 -1.46 20.44 21.95
N ASN A 134 -0.53 20.82 21.08
CA ASN A 134 0.41 21.92 21.33
C ASN A 134 -0.32 23.25 21.48
N MET A 135 -1.26 23.56 20.59
CA MET A 135 -2.07 24.78 20.67
C MET A 135 -2.88 24.86 21.97
N SER A 136 -3.44 23.73 22.41
CA SER A 136 -4.17 23.66 23.67
C SER A 136 -3.27 23.99 24.88
N HIS A 137 -2.01 23.56 24.86
CA HIS A 137 -1.03 23.89 25.88
C HIS A 137 -0.62 25.37 25.84
N GLU A 138 -0.34 25.88 24.64
CA GLU A 138 0.08 27.28 24.46
C GLU A 138 -1.03 28.29 24.80
N ILE A 139 -2.29 27.93 24.56
CA ILE A 139 -3.46 28.74 24.96
C ILE A 139 -3.70 28.66 26.48
N ARG A 140 -3.57 27.47 27.07
CA ARG A 140 -3.88 27.25 28.50
C ARG A 140 -2.97 28.02 29.41
N THR A 141 -1.69 28.12 29.10
CA THR A 141 -0.70 28.80 29.97
C THR A 141 -1.01 30.29 30.20
N PRO A 142 -1.16 31.15 29.16
CA PRO A 142 -1.53 32.53 29.35
C PRO A 142 -2.93 32.69 29.93
N LEU A 143 -3.88 31.83 29.56
CA LEU A 143 -5.24 31.87 30.09
C LEU A 143 -5.27 31.62 31.60
N ASN A 144 -4.54 30.59 32.08
CA ASN A 144 -4.44 30.32 33.53
C ASN A 144 -3.79 31.49 34.30
N SER A 145 -2.81 32.15 33.69
CA SER A 145 -2.17 33.33 34.25
C SER A 145 -3.17 34.50 34.37
N ILE A 146 -3.95 34.77 33.30
CA ILE A 146 -5.01 35.81 33.33
C ILE A 146 -6.02 35.50 34.41
N VAL A 147 -6.55 34.28 34.48
CA VAL A 147 -7.54 33.87 35.48
C VAL A 147 -6.96 33.99 36.89
N GLY A 148 -5.75 33.48 37.14
CA GLY A 148 -5.12 33.51 38.46
C GLY A 148 -4.90 34.92 38.96
N PHE A 149 -4.33 35.81 38.15
CA PHE A 149 -4.13 37.22 38.58
C PHE A 149 -5.45 37.99 38.65
N SER A 150 -6.45 37.68 37.85
CA SER A 150 -7.79 38.26 37.95
C SER A 150 -8.50 37.84 39.26
N ASP A 151 -8.29 36.61 39.72
CA ASP A 151 -8.82 36.14 41.01
C ASP A 151 -8.17 36.85 42.18
N LEU A 152 -6.84 37.11 42.13
CA LEU A 152 -6.15 37.90 43.16
C LEU A 152 -6.68 39.34 43.26
N LEU A 153 -7.05 39.94 42.14
CA LEU A 153 -7.62 41.30 42.11
C LEU A 153 -9.00 41.41 42.78
N LYS A 154 -9.69 40.29 43.08
CA LYS A 154 -10.96 40.33 43.87
C LYS A 154 -10.75 40.82 45.31
N ASP A 155 -9.58 40.53 45.86
CA ASP A 155 -9.19 40.97 47.23
C ASP A 155 -8.14 42.08 47.15
N ILE A 156 -8.40 43.11 46.36
CA ILE A 156 -7.46 44.18 46.02
C ILE A 156 -6.90 44.91 47.27
N ASP A 157 -7.69 45.01 48.33
CA ASP A 157 -7.29 45.65 49.60
C ASP A 157 -6.21 44.87 50.38
N ALA A 158 -5.95 43.62 49.98
CA ALA A 158 -4.91 42.78 50.57
C ALA A 158 -3.51 43.03 49.96
N PHE A 159 -3.40 43.84 48.91
CA PHE A 159 -2.17 44.06 48.16
C PHE A 159 -1.76 45.54 48.12
N SER A 160 -0.46 45.76 47.94
CA SER A 160 0.06 47.14 47.74
C SER A 160 -0.31 47.63 46.31
N PRO A 161 -0.36 48.94 46.07
CA PRO A 161 -0.63 49.55 44.78
C PRO A 161 0.36 49.07 43.72
N GLU A 162 1.61 48.79 44.07
CA GLU A 162 2.68 48.28 43.20
C GLU A 162 2.39 46.83 42.77
N GLU A 163 1.93 45.97 43.67
CA GLU A 163 1.55 44.56 43.37
C GLU A 163 0.33 44.53 42.47
N VAL A 164 -0.70 45.34 42.78
CA VAL A 164 -1.90 45.45 41.92
C VAL A 164 -1.53 45.85 40.50
N LYS A 165 -0.62 46.83 40.35
CA LYS A 165 -0.12 47.22 39.02
C LYS A 165 0.59 46.07 38.30
N GLN A 166 1.43 45.29 38.99
CA GLN A 166 2.11 44.15 38.42
C GLN A 166 1.11 43.07 37.93
N PHE A 167 0.04 42.81 38.69
CA PHE A 167 -1.00 41.86 38.29
C PHE A 167 -1.70 42.32 37.02
N VAL A 168 -2.08 43.60 36.93
CA VAL A 168 -2.71 44.17 35.72
C VAL A 168 -1.77 44.12 34.52
N ASP A 169 -0.50 44.45 34.66
CA ASP A 169 0.49 44.41 33.59
C ASP A 169 0.71 42.98 33.11
N THR A 170 0.71 42.00 34.05
CA THR A 170 0.82 40.56 33.69
C THR A 170 -0.40 40.09 32.93
N ILE A 171 -1.62 40.46 33.33
CA ILE A 171 -2.85 40.13 32.61
C ILE A 171 -2.79 40.69 31.19
N ASN A 172 -2.45 41.98 31.03
CA ASN A 172 -2.38 42.62 29.72
C ASN A 172 -1.35 41.97 28.80
N THR A 173 -0.19 41.59 29.33
CA THR A 173 0.84 40.90 28.58
C THR A 173 0.34 39.56 28.08
N ASN A 174 -0.29 38.75 28.94
CA ASN A 174 -0.83 37.46 28.58
C ASN A 174 -2.02 37.56 27.60
N CYS A 175 -2.86 38.58 27.68
CA CYS A 175 -3.90 38.88 26.70
C CYS A 175 -3.30 39.15 25.31
N THR A 176 -2.24 39.96 25.24
CA THR A 176 -1.54 40.28 24.01
C THR A 176 -0.92 39.03 23.37
N LEU A 177 -0.28 38.17 24.18
CA LEU A 177 0.27 36.90 23.73
C LEU A 177 -0.82 35.97 23.19
N LEU A 178 -1.96 35.89 23.86
CA LEU A 178 -3.07 35.04 23.43
C LEU A 178 -3.66 35.51 22.10
N LEU A 179 -3.80 36.82 21.91
CA LEU A 179 -4.27 37.40 20.65
C LEU A 179 -3.30 37.11 19.50
N ALA A 180 -1.99 37.21 19.75
CA ALA A 180 -0.98 36.86 18.74
C ALA A 180 -1.07 35.37 18.35
N LEU A 181 -1.16 34.47 19.35
CA LEU A 181 -1.35 33.03 19.07
C LEU A 181 -2.61 32.70 18.26
N ILE A 182 -3.73 33.39 18.56
CA ILE A 182 -4.97 33.20 17.79
C ILE A 182 -4.80 33.67 16.34
N ASN A 183 -4.14 34.79 16.11
CA ASN A 183 -3.87 35.26 14.74
C ASN A 183 -2.96 34.32 13.98
N ASP A 184 -1.90 33.79 14.61
CA ASP A 184 -0.99 32.81 14.00
C ASP A 184 -1.68 31.47 13.63
N ILE A 185 -2.81 31.16 14.29
CA ILE A 185 -3.62 29.97 13.97
C ILE A 185 -4.57 30.22 12.80
N LEU A 186 -5.02 31.47 12.61
CA LEU A 186 -6.02 31.82 11.60
C LEU A 186 -5.40 32.19 10.24
N ASP A 187 -4.12 32.53 10.20
CA ASP A 187 -3.35 32.78 8.97
C ASP A 187 -2.79 31.47 8.36
#